data_306bf6b980a1e5b733e9566bec7662a6
#
_entry.id   306bf6b980a1e5b733e9566bec7662a6
#
_cell.length_a   1.000
_cell.length_b   1.000
_cell.length_c   1.000
_cell.angle_alpha   90.00
_cell.angle_beta   90.00
_cell.angle_gamma   90.00
#
_symmetry.space_group_name_H-M   'P 1'
#
loop_
_entity.id
_entity.type
_entity.pdbx_description
1 polymer ?
#
loop_
_entity_poly.entity_id
_entity_poly.type
_entity_poly.pdbx_seq_one_letter_code
_entity_poly.pdbx_strand_id
1 'polypeptide(L)'
;ALAIALVAIKIGKLPADDKRTFGYQRFEILAALFNAMMLFVVAIYILYEAYQRFSHPPEIQSLGMMIVAVIGLIINLISMKILFSSSQESLNVKGAYLEVLSDAVGSVGVIIGATVIYFTGWMWVDTIIAVLIGFWVLPRTWVLLKQSINILLEGVPEEIDIEKLRNDLLALKGVESIHQLKVWAITSKNVHLTVHLLAPQVDRNQLYQDAMEILSHQHGITEMTLQIEDDECAPHLHSEQSVNDDHESHEHSNSVKQHQH
;
A
#
# COMPACT_ATOMS: atom_id res chain seq x y z
N ALA A 1 1.64 -18.47 -1.07
CA ALA A 1 0.98 -17.18 -1.19
C ALA A 1 -0.55 -17.33 -1.25
N LEU A 2 -1.16 -17.91 -2.29
CA LEU A 2 -2.61 -17.95 -2.50
C LEU A 2 -3.39 -18.61 -1.34
N ALA A 3 -2.92 -19.73 -0.80
CA ALA A 3 -3.58 -20.40 0.32
C ALA A 3 -3.61 -19.53 1.58
N ILE A 4 -2.52 -18.82 1.89
CA ILE A 4 -2.44 -17.89 3.03
C ILE A 4 -3.42 -16.74 2.81
N ALA A 5 -3.47 -16.16 1.60
CA ALA A 5 -4.40 -15.11 1.27
C ALA A 5 -5.87 -15.54 1.44
N LEU A 6 -6.24 -16.74 0.97
CA LEU A 6 -7.59 -17.28 1.14
C LEU A 6 -7.98 -17.50 2.61
N VAL A 7 -7.06 -18.01 3.42
CA VAL A 7 -7.27 -18.19 4.86
C VAL A 7 -7.44 -16.84 5.54
N ALA A 8 -6.60 -15.86 5.20
CA ALA A 8 -6.68 -14.51 5.75
C ALA A 8 -7.99 -13.78 5.39
N ILE A 9 -8.43 -13.90 4.14
CA ILE A 9 -9.73 -13.36 3.71
C ILE A 9 -10.88 -14.01 4.49
N LYS A 10 -10.80 -15.32 4.74
CA LYS A 10 -11.81 -16.03 5.51
C LYS A 10 -11.82 -15.57 6.98
N ILE A 11 -10.65 -15.39 7.57
CA ILE A 11 -10.51 -14.87 8.95
C ILE A 11 -10.96 -13.41 9.00
N GLY A 12 -10.56 -12.58 8.03
CA GLY A 12 -10.93 -11.16 7.96
C GLY A 12 -12.45 -10.90 7.89
N LYS A 13 -13.23 -11.89 7.45
CA LYS A 13 -14.71 -11.83 7.43
C LYS A 13 -15.37 -12.23 8.74
N LEU A 14 -14.61 -12.65 9.74
CA LEU A 14 -15.19 -12.94 11.06
C LEU A 14 -15.75 -11.67 11.69
N PRO A 15 -16.91 -11.75 12.35
CA PRO A 15 -17.52 -10.60 13.01
C PRO A 15 -16.65 -10.07 14.15
N ALA A 16 -16.88 -8.82 14.51
CA ALA A 16 -16.28 -8.22 15.69
C ALA A 16 -16.69 -8.99 16.96
N ASP A 17 -15.79 -9.03 17.92
CA ASP A 17 -16.01 -9.58 19.25
C ASP A 17 -15.64 -8.54 20.33
N ASP A 18 -15.90 -8.86 21.60
CA ASP A 18 -15.62 -7.95 22.74
C ASP A 18 -14.13 -7.56 22.89
N LYS A 19 -13.22 -8.34 22.28
CA LYS A 19 -11.78 -8.07 22.31
C LYS A 19 -11.29 -7.36 21.06
N ARG A 20 -12.01 -7.50 19.95
CA ARG A 20 -11.68 -6.93 18.64
C ARG A 20 -12.89 -6.24 18.06
N THR A 21 -13.12 -5.03 18.51
CA THR A 21 -14.30 -4.23 18.15
C THR A 21 -14.33 -3.84 16.66
N PHE A 22 -13.16 -3.75 16.01
CA PHE A 22 -13.05 -3.60 14.54
C PHE A 22 -13.05 -4.93 13.79
N GLY A 23 -13.28 -6.05 14.48
CA GLY A 23 -13.23 -7.40 13.91
C GLY A 23 -11.82 -7.84 13.54
N TYR A 24 -11.74 -8.70 12.53
CA TYR A 24 -10.50 -9.35 12.10
C TYR A 24 -9.99 -8.83 10.76
N GLN A 25 -10.47 -7.71 10.28
CA GLN A 25 -10.20 -7.18 8.94
C GLN A 25 -8.70 -6.94 8.67
N ARG A 26 -7.92 -6.55 9.68
CA ARG A 26 -6.45 -6.35 9.56
C ARG A 26 -5.66 -7.62 9.22
N PHE A 27 -6.27 -8.82 9.38
CA PHE A 27 -5.61 -10.06 8.94
C PHE A 27 -5.43 -10.12 7.42
N GLU A 28 -6.30 -9.47 6.64
CA GLU A 28 -6.12 -9.33 5.20
C GLU A 28 -4.84 -8.53 4.87
N ILE A 29 -4.60 -7.44 5.59
CA ILE A 29 -3.41 -6.60 5.40
C ILE A 29 -2.14 -7.30 5.86
N LEU A 30 -2.19 -8.05 6.99
CA LEU A 30 -1.07 -8.86 7.46
C LEU A 30 -0.70 -9.94 6.44
N ALA A 31 -1.68 -10.59 5.82
CA ALA A 31 -1.42 -11.57 4.77
C ALA A 31 -0.85 -10.92 3.50
N ALA A 32 -1.36 -9.74 3.11
CA ALA A 32 -0.82 -8.98 2.00
C ALA A 32 0.63 -8.55 2.26
N LEU A 33 0.94 -8.09 3.46
CA LEU A 33 2.29 -7.76 3.90
C LEU A 33 3.23 -8.97 3.81
N PHE A 34 2.81 -10.11 4.38
CA PHE A 34 3.60 -11.34 4.34
C PHE A 34 3.84 -11.81 2.90
N ASN A 35 2.81 -11.79 2.07
CA ASN A 35 2.94 -12.14 0.65
C ASN A 35 3.91 -11.20 -0.08
N ALA A 36 3.77 -9.88 0.10
CA ALA A 36 4.68 -8.90 -0.47
C ALA A 36 6.13 -9.11 0.00
N MET A 37 6.35 -9.40 1.30
CA MET A 37 7.68 -9.69 1.84
C MET A 37 8.28 -10.96 1.20
N MET A 38 7.50 -12.02 1.05
CA MET A 38 7.96 -13.26 0.41
C MET A 38 8.33 -13.03 -1.06
N LEU A 39 7.49 -12.28 -1.80
CA LEU A 39 7.77 -11.94 -3.20
C LEU A 39 9.02 -11.05 -3.33
N PHE A 40 9.21 -10.11 -2.40
CA PHE A 40 10.38 -9.25 -2.36
C PHE A 40 11.67 -10.05 -2.17
N VAL A 41 11.67 -10.98 -1.22
CA VAL A 41 12.81 -11.87 -0.96
C VAL A 41 13.09 -12.76 -2.19
N VAL A 42 12.04 -13.34 -2.79
CA VAL A 42 12.19 -14.15 -4.01
C VAL A 42 12.75 -13.32 -5.17
N ALA A 43 12.29 -12.10 -5.35
CA ALA A 43 12.80 -11.22 -6.42
C ALA A 43 14.29 -10.87 -6.23
N ILE A 44 14.72 -10.60 -4.99
CA ILE A 44 16.14 -10.39 -4.66
C ILE A 44 16.94 -11.68 -4.93
N TYR A 45 16.40 -12.84 -4.52
CA TYR A 45 17.06 -14.13 -4.76
C TYR A 45 17.23 -14.40 -6.27
N ILE A 46 16.22 -14.13 -7.10
CA ILE A 46 16.30 -14.25 -8.56
C ILE A 46 17.41 -13.36 -9.12
N LEU A 47 17.52 -12.12 -8.69
CA LEU A 47 18.59 -11.21 -9.13
C LEU A 47 19.98 -11.68 -8.67
N TYR A 48 20.09 -12.17 -7.45
CA TYR A 48 21.33 -12.74 -6.92
C TYR A 48 21.75 -13.99 -7.73
N GLU A 49 20.82 -14.88 -8.02
CA GLU A 49 21.08 -16.08 -8.82
C GLU A 49 21.44 -15.71 -10.28
N ALA A 50 20.76 -14.72 -10.86
CA ALA A 50 21.09 -14.20 -12.19
C ALA A 50 22.51 -13.64 -12.24
N TYR A 51 22.94 -12.92 -11.17
CA TYR A 51 24.31 -12.46 -11.05
C TYR A 51 25.34 -13.61 -10.98
N GLN A 52 25.05 -14.68 -10.21
CA GLN A 52 25.92 -15.85 -10.17
C GLN A 52 26.01 -16.58 -11.51
N ARG A 53 24.87 -16.73 -12.19
CA ARG A 53 24.80 -17.38 -13.51
C ARG A 53 25.56 -16.63 -14.59
N PHE A 54 25.72 -15.31 -14.44
CA PHE A 54 26.56 -14.51 -15.34
C PHE A 54 28.03 -14.93 -15.30
N SER A 55 28.53 -15.29 -14.09
CA SER A 55 29.92 -15.73 -13.89
C SER A 55 30.11 -17.23 -14.15
N HIS A 56 29.10 -18.05 -13.89
CA HIS A 56 29.13 -19.51 -14.02
C HIS A 56 27.82 -20.00 -14.66
N PRO A 57 27.71 -19.96 -15.99
CA PRO A 57 26.49 -20.37 -16.68
C PRO A 57 26.18 -21.86 -16.38
N PRO A 58 25.05 -22.18 -15.74
CA PRO A 58 24.66 -23.56 -15.54
C PRO A 58 24.17 -24.19 -16.86
N GLU A 59 24.25 -25.51 -16.95
CA GLU A 59 23.55 -26.23 -18.03
C GLU A 59 22.04 -26.08 -17.82
N ILE A 60 21.40 -25.33 -18.69
CA ILE A 60 19.95 -25.07 -18.60
C ILE A 60 19.20 -26.15 -19.32
N GLN A 61 18.29 -26.84 -18.61
CA GLN A 61 17.31 -27.71 -19.25
C GLN A 61 16.18 -26.84 -19.86
N SER A 62 16.48 -26.25 -21.03
CA SER A 62 15.56 -25.34 -21.74
C SER A 62 14.18 -25.97 -22.01
N LEU A 63 14.12 -27.28 -22.23
CA LEU A 63 12.86 -28.01 -22.42
C LEU A 63 12.00 -28.01 -21.14
N GLY A 64 12.59 -28.27 -19.98
CA GLY A 64 11.88 -28.23 -18.67
C GLY A 64 11.32 -26.84 -18.36
N MET A 65 12.14 -25.80 -18.58
CA MET A 65 11.73 -24.41 -18.41
C MET A 65 10.57 -24.03 -19.34
N MET A 66 10.62 -24.44 -20.60
CA MET A 66 9.56 -24.21 -21.59
C MET A 66 8.25 -24.90 -21.20
N ILE A 67 8.29 -26.15 -20.75
CA ILE A 67 7.08 -26.88 -20.32
C ILE A 67 6.40 -26.17 -19.15
N VAL A 68 7.16 -25.77 -18.13
CA VAL A 68 6.60 -25.08 -16.96
C VAL A 68 6.01 -23.72 -17.36
N ALA A 69 6.69 -22.96 -18.23
CA ALA A 69 6.20 -21.67 -18.71
C ALA A 69 4.92 -21.81 -19.57
N VAL A 70 4.83 -22.84 -20.40
CA VAL A 70 3.61 -23.13 -21.19
C VAL A 70 2.44 -23.49 -20.28
N ILE A 71 2.65 -24.33 -19.27
CA ILE A 71 1.60 -24.66 -18.29
C ILE A 71 1.16 -23.40 -17.54
N GLY A 72 2.10 -22.57 -17.07
CA GLY A 72 1.80 -21.29 -16.42
C GLY A 72 0.99 -20.36 -17.32
N LEU A 73 1.39 -20.23 -18.59
CA LEU A 73 0.67 -19.42 -19.57
C LEU A 73 -0.77 -19.92 -19.78
N ILE A 74 -0.97 -21.23 -19.91
CA ILE A 74 -2.31 -21.81 -20.06
C ILE A 74 -3.20 -21.49 -18.85
N ILE A 75 -2.67 -21.67 -17.64
CA ILE A 75 -3.39 -21.36 -16.40
C ILE A 75 -3.76 -19.88 -16.36
N ASN A 76 -2.83 -18.99 -16.68
CA ASN A 76 -3.06 -17.55 -16.70
C ASN A 76 -4.10 -17.15 -17.77
N LEU A 77 -4.06 -17.74 -18.97
CA LEU A 77 -5.07 -17.48 -20.00
C LEU A 77 -6.47 -17.95 -19.60
N ILE A 78 -6.59 -19.11 -18.92
CA ILE A 78 -7.86 -19.59 -18.37
C ILE A 78 -8.36 -18.63 -17.31
N SER A 79 -7.50 -18.20 -16.39
CA SER A 79 -7.83 -17.23 -15.33
C SER A 79 -8.27 -15.89 -15.90
N MET A 80 -7.58 -15.38 -16.93
CA MET A 80 -7.97 -14.16 -17.64
C MET A 80 -9.36 -14.29 -18.26
N LYS A 81 -9.67 -15.40 -18.89
CA LYS A 81 -10.98 -15.65 -19.50
C LYS A 81 -12.10 -15.65 -18.45
N ILE A 82 -11.85 -16.23 -17.28
CA ILE A 82 -12.83 -16.27 -16.17
C ILE A 82 -13.03 -14.87 -15.59
N LEU A 83 -11.95 -14.10 -15.41
CA LEU A 83 -12.01 -12.77 -14.81
C LEU A 83 -12.52 -11.68 -15.76
N PHE A 84 -12.45 -11.91 -17.08
CA PHE A 84 -12.72 -10.88 -18.09
C PHE A 84 -14.11 -10.25 -17.97
N SER A 85 -15.16 -11.06 -17.82
CA SER A 85 -16.53 -10.54 -17.71
C SER A 85 -16.73 -9.70 -16.44
N SER A 86 -16.21 -10.17 -15.31
CA SER A 86 -16.35 -9.49 -14.02
C SER A 86 -15.40 -8.28 -13.88
N SER A 87 -14.32 -8.22 -14.68
CA SER A 87 -13.38 -7.09 -14.69
C SER A 87 -13.98 -5.81 -15.28
N GLN A 88 -15.05 -5.93 -16.07
CA GLN A 88 -15.78 -4.78 -16.60
C GLN A 88 -16.68 -4.13 -15.55
N GLU A 89 -17.08 -4.88 -14.51
CA GLU A 89 -18.07 -4.43 -13.53
C GLU A 89 -17.41 -4.00 -12.20
N SER A 90 -16.19 -4.44 -11.92
CA SER A 90 -15.52 -4.21 -10.64
C SER A 90 -14.06 -3.81 -10.82
N LEU A 91 -13.69 -2.66 -10.26
CA LEU A 91 -12.29 -2.19 -10.22
C LEU A 91 -11.36 -3.17 -9.51
N ASN A 92 -11.85 -3.86 -8.48
CA ASN A 92 -11.08 -4.86 -7.76
C ASN A 92 -10.77 -6.09 -8.64
N VAL A 93 -11.76 -6.57 -9.40
CA VAL A 93 -11.56 -7.68 -10.34
C VAL A 93 -10.69 -7.23 -11.53
N LYS A 94 -10.80 -5.97 -11.94
CA LYS A 94 -9.90 -5.38 -12.95
C LYS A 94 -8.45 -5.39 -12.50
N GLY A 95 -8.16 -5.10 -11.22
CA GLY A 95 -6.83 -5.22 -10.64
C GLY A 95 -6.30 -6.66 -10.73
N ALA A 96 -7.08 -7.65 -10.30
CA ALA A 96 -6.73 -9.06 -10.39
C ALA A 96 -6.52 -9.53 -11.84
N TYR A 97 -7.35 -9.06 -12.78
CA TYR A 97 -7.18 -9.34 -14.21
C TYR A 97 -5.84 -8.80 -14.75
N LEU A 98 -5.48 -7.56 -14.39
CA LEU A 98 -4.20 -6.95 -14.80
C LEU A 98 -3.00 -7.69 -14.20
N GLU A 99 -3.13 -8.25 -13.01
CA GLU A 99 -2.09 -9.07 -12.40
C GLU A 99 -1.86 -10.35 -13.20
N VAL A 100 -2.93 -11.11 -13.46
CA VAL A 100 -2.87 -12.34 -14.27
C VAL A 100 -2.37 -12.06 -15.70
N LEU A 101 -2.75 -10.91 -16.29
CA LEU A 101 -2.23 -10.47 -17.59
C LEU A 101 -0.71 -10.25 -17.53
N SER A 102 -0.21 -9.59 -16.50
CA SER A 102 1.24 -9.38 -16.32
C SER A 102 2.00 -10.70 -16.21
N ASP A 103 1.46 -11.68 -15.48
CA ASP A 103 2.04 -13.00 -15.34
C ASP A 103 2.02 -13.79 -16.67
N ALA A 104 0.95 -13.62 -17.46
CA ALA A 104 0.86 -14.20 -18.80
C ALA A 104 1.94 -13.62 -19.73
N VAL A 105 2.14 -12.30 -19.72
CA VAL A 105 3.19 -11.63 -20.50
C VAL A 105 4.57 -12.10 -20.06
N GLY A 106 4.81 -12.23 -18.74
CA GLY A 106 6.05 -12.82 -18.20
C GLY A 106 6.29 -14.25 -18.71
N SER A 107 5.25 -15.10 -18.69
CA SER A 107 5.33 -16.47 -19.21
C SER A 107 5.68 -16.51 -20.71
N VAL A 108 5.11 -15.61 -21.51
CA VAL A 108 5.47 -15.48 -22.94
C VAL A 108 6.95 -15.08 -23.07
N GLY A 109 7.43 -14.15 -22.27
CA GLY A 109 8.86 -13.76 -22.25
C GLY A 109 9.78 -14.95 -21.97
N VAL A 110 9.43 -15.78 -20.97
CA VAL A 110 10.19 -17.00 -20.63
C VAL A 110 10.15 -18.03 -21.78
N ILE A 111 9.02 -18.22 -22.45
CA ILE A 111 8.90 -19.13 -23.61
C ILE A 111 9.80 -18.66 -24.77
N ILE A 112 9.78 -17.36 -25.06
CA ILE A 112 10.66 -16.77 -26.08
C ILE A 112 12.12 -17.04 -25.74
N GLY A 113 12.52 -16.78 -24.48
CA GLY A 113 13.88 -17.02 -24.01
C GLY A 113 14.29 -18.49 -24.11
N ALA A 114 13.44 -19.40 -23.64
CA ALA A 114 13.69 -20.84 -23.75
C ALA A 114 13.83 -21.30 -25.19
N THR A 115 13.03 -20.74 -26.10
CA THR A 115 13.09 -21.02 -27.53
C THR A 115 14.41 -20.54 -28.15
N VAL A 116 14.83 -19.31 -27.81
CA VAL A 116 16.12 -18.76 -28.25
C VAL A 116 17.27 -19.66 -27.77
N ILE A 117 17.28 -20.04 -26.51
CA ILE A 117 18.31 -20.90 -25.92
C ILE A 117 18.34 -22.26 -26.64
N TYR A 118 17.16 -22.84 -26.90
CA TYR A 118 17.07 -24.13 -27.58
C TYR A 118 17.69 -24.14 -28.99
N PHE A 119 17.47 -23.07 -29.78
CA PHE A 119 17.98 -22.98 -31.15
C PHE A 119 19.41 -22.43 -31.26
N THR A 120 19.81 -21.53 -30.36
CA THR A 120 21.10 -20.82 -30.46
C THR A 120 22.15 -21.34 -29.49
N GLY A 121 21.74 -22.02 -28.40
CA GLY A 121 22.62 -22.38 -27.30
C GLY A 121 23.08 -21.20 -26.44
N TRP A 122 22.53 -20.00 -26.64
CA TRP A 122 22.93 -18.80 -25.93
C TRP A 122 22.36 -18.75 -24.50
N MET A 123 23.07 -19.36 -23.57
CA MET A 123 22.59 -19.50 -22.17
C MET A 123 22.46 -18.17 -21.42
N TRP A 124 23.20 -17.12 -21.83
CA TRP A 124 23.13 -15.79 -21.22
C TRP A 124 21.74 -15.10 -21.39
N VAL A 125 20.92 -15.57 -22.36
CA VAL A 125 19.56 -15.05 -22.58
C VAL A 125 18.67 -15.30 -21.35
N ASP A 126 18.80 -16.47 -20.70
CA ASP A 126 18.10 -16.76 -19.44
C ASP A 126 18.44 -15.77 -18.35
N THR A 127 19.70 -15.45 -18.19
CA THR A 127 20.17 -14.46 -17.21
C THR A 127 19.56 -13.08 -17.45
N ILE A 128 19.51 -12.64 -18.73
CA ILE A 128 18.87 -11.36 -19.06
C ILE A 128 17.38 -11.38 -18.73
N ILE A 129 16.67 -12.44 -19.07
CA ILE A 129 15.24 -12.56 -18.78
C ILE A 129 15.01 -12.56 -17.27
N ALA A 130 15.82 -13.31 -16.49
CA ALA A 130 15.73 -13.33 -15.04
C ALA A 130 15.95 -11.93 -14.45
N VAL A 131 16.93 -11.17 -14.94
CA VAL A 131 17.18 -9.78 -14.53
C VAL A 131 15.99 -8.88 -14.87
N LEU A 132 15.45 -8.97 -16.06
CA LEU A 132 14.29 -8.17 -16.47
C LEU A 132 13.05 -8.47 -15.61
N ILE A 133 12.78 -9.75 -15.34
CA ILE A 133 11.68 -10.17 -14.46
C ILE A 133 11.91 -9.63 -13.03
N GLY A 134 13.11 -9.78 -12.48
CA GLY A 134 13.45 -9.27 -11.15
C GLY A 134 13.24 -7.75 -11.04
N PHE A 135 13.72 -6.99 -12.00
CA PHE A 135 13.51 -5.53 -12.05
C PHE A 135 12.05 -5.14 -12.28
N TRP A 136 11.26 -5.97 -12.94
CA TRP A 136 9.83 -5.73 -13.11
C TRP A 136 9.05 -5.99 -11.81
N VAL A 137 9.38 -7.07 -11.08
CA VAL A 137 8.67 -7.49 -9.86
C VAL A 137 9.02 -6.61 -8.66
N LEU A 138 10.29 -6.22 -8.49
CA LEU A 138 10.78 -5.50 -7.32
C LEU A 138 10.03 -4.19 -7.03
N PRO A 139 9.88 -3.24 -7.98
CA PRO A 139 9.20 -1.97 -7.69
C PRO A 139 7.74 -2.17 -7.28
N ARG A 140 7.04 -3.07 -7.94
CA ARG A 140 5.65 -3.39 -7.65
C ARG A 140 5.48 -3.98 -6.25
N THR A 141 6.36 -4.92 -5.90
CA THR A 141 6.36 -5.54 -4.58
C THR A 141 6.72 -4.56 -3.48
N TRP A 142 7.65 -3.63 -3.76
CA TRP A 142 8.01 -2.54 -2.84
C TRP A 142 6.82 -1.62 -2.55
N VAL A 143 6.04 -1.25 -3.57
CA VAL A 143 4.82 -0.44 -3.40
C VAL A 143 3.81 -1.17 -2.52
N LEU A 144 3.54 -2.46 -2.78
CA LEU A 144 2.62 -3.25 -1.96
C LEU A 144 3.09 -3.37 -0.51
N LEU A 145 4.39 -3.55 -0.31
CA LEU A 145 4.99 -3.61 1.03
C LEU A 145 4.78 -2.29 1.78
N LYS A 146 5.11 -1.17 1.14
CA LYS A 146 4.95 0.18 1.70
C LYS A 146 3.49 0.47 2.05
N GLN A 147 2.55 0.17 1.15
CA GLN A 147 1.12 0.38 1.38
C GLN A 147 0.60 -0.47 2.55
N SER A 148 0.99 -1.75 2.62
CA SER A 148 0.60 -2.63 3.72
C SER A 148 1.13 -2.13 5.08
N ILE A 149 2.39 -1.68 5.12
CA ILE A 149 2.99 -1.10 6.32
C ILE A 149 2.27 0.20 6.70
N ASN A 150 1.97 1.08 5.74
CA ASN A 150 1.26 2.34 5.99
C ASN A 150 -0.10 2.09 6.65
N ILE A 151 -0.88 1.13 6.15
CA ILE A 151 -2.18 0.77 6.73
C ILE A 151 -2.02 0.22 8.17
N LEU A 152 -1.01 -0.62 8.42
CA LEU A 152 -0.75 -1.17 9.76
C LEU A 152 -0.30 -0.10 10.76
N LEU A 153 0.43 0.91 10.29
CA LEU A 153 0.86 2.07 11.08
C LEU A 153 -0.22 3.17 11.20
N GLU A 154 -1.44 2.88 10.74
CA GLU A 154 -2.56 3.84 10.79
C GLU A 154 -2.28 5.12 9.99
N GLY A 155 -1.44 5.03 8.97
CA GLY A 155 -1.14 6.13 8.07
C GLY A 155 -2.33 6.51 7.19
N VAL A 156 -2.30 7.75 6.72
CA VAL A 156 -3.30 8.25 5.77
C VAL A 156 -3.18 7.46 4.45
N PRO A 157 -4.31 6.95 3.90
CA PRO A 157 -4.32 6.35 2.58
C PRO A 157 -3.80 7.31 1.49
N GLU A 158 -3.05 6.79 0.51
CA GLU A 158 -2.46 7.60 -0.57
C GLU A 158 -3.53 8.30 -1.44
N GLU A 159 -4.75 7.78 -1.46
CA GLU A 159 -5.89 8.32 -2.20
C GLU A 159 -6.53 9.55 -1.52
N ILE A 160 -6.20 9.80 -0.25
CA ILE A 160 -6.79 10.89 0.54
C ILE A 160 -5.83 12.08 0.61
N ASP A 161 -6.24 13.18 0.03
CA ASP A 161 -5.59 14.48 0.18
C ASP A 161 -6.10 15.16 1.46
N ILE A 162 -5.26 15.15 2.50
CA ILE A 162 -5.59 15.71 3.82
C ILE A 162 -5.79 17.23 3.77
N GLU A 163 -5.04 17.94 2.93
CA GLU A 163 -5.19 19.40 2.81
C GLU A 163 -6.51 19.76 2.15
N LYS A 164 -6.86 19.06 1.07
CA LYS A 164 -8.15 19.23 0.41
C LYS A 164 -9.30 18.88 1.35
N LEU A 165 -9.22 17.76 2.05
CA LEU A 165 -10.23 17.32 3.01
C LEU A 165 -10.42 18.36 4.12
N ARG A 166 -9.34 18.90 4.69
CA ARG A 166 -9.38 19.96 5.69
C ARG A 166 -10.07 21.21 5.16
N ASN A 167 -9.73 21.65 3.93
CA ASN A 167 -10.31 22.83 3.31
C ASN A 167 -11.80 22.65 3.02
N ASP A 168 -12.22 21.48 2.57
CA ASP A 168 -13.62 21.16 2.28
C ASP A 168 -14.46 21.17 3.56
N LEU A 169 -13.92 20.67 4.69
CA LEU A 169 -14.58 20.75 5.99
C LEU A 169 -14.62 22.18 6.54
N LEU A 170 -13.56 22.98 6.37
CA LEU A 170 -13.55 24.41 6.76
C LEU A 170 -14.52 25.26 5.96
N ALA A 171 -14.83 24.85 4.72
CA ALA A 171 -15.78 25.56 3.86
C ALA A 171 -17.25 25.31 4.26
N LEU A 172 -17.51 24.38 5.17
CA LEU A 172 -18.87 24.13 5.69
C LEU A 172 -19.38 25.35 6.48
N LYS A 173 -20.65 25.66 6.28
CA LYS A 173 -21.28 26.84 6.86
C LYS A 173 -21.25 26.77 8.41
N GLY A 174 -20.58 27.74 9.01
CA GLY A 174 -20.51 27.91 10.45
C GLY A 174 -19.39 27.15 11.13
N VAL A 175 -18.52 26.47 10.38
CA VAL A 175 -17.28 25.91 10.90
C VAL A 175 -16.23 27.02 11.00
N GLU A 176 -15.73 27.29 12.18
CA GLU A 176 -14.72 28.30 12.45
C GLU A 176 -13.30 27.73 12.42
N SER A 177 -13.12 26.54 12.99
CA SER A 177 -11.84 25.85 13.01
C SER A 177 -11.99 24.33 13.07
N ILE A 178 -10.90 23.62 12.76
CA ILE A 178 -10.81 22.16 12.80
C ILE A 178 -9.58 21.76 13.57
N HIS A 179 -9.74 20.83 14.52
CA HIS A 179 -8.63 20.24 15.23
C HIS A 179 -8.81 18.73 15.41
N GLN A 180 -7.73 18.05 15.83
CA GLN A 180 -7.68 16.60 16.00
C GLN A 180 -8.17 15.79 14.79
N LEU A 181 -7.91 16.28 13.58
CA LEU A 181 -8.19 15.53 12.37
C LEU A 181 -7.25 14.32 12.28
N LYS A 182 -7.83 13.11 12.33
CA LYS A 182 -7.12 11.85 12.16
C LYS A 182 -7.83 11.03 11.08
N VAL A 183 -7.04 10.49 10.15
CA VAL A 183 -7.55 9.65 9.06
C VAL A 183 -6.67 8.43 8.96
N TRP A 184 -7.26 7.25 8.97
CA TRP A 184 -6.55 5.98 8.85
C TRP A 184 -7.39 4.95 8.11
N ALA A 185 -6.76 3.89 7.63
CA ALA A 185 -7.46 2.77 7.02
C ALA A 185 -7.32 1.51 7.90
N ILE A 186 -8.37 0.70 7.94
CA ILE A 186 -8.33 -0.65 8.52
C ILE A 186 -8.02 -1.68 7.43
N THR A 187 -8.60 -1.48 6.25
CA THR A 187 -8.31 -2.23 5.02
C THR A 187 -8.17 -1.25 3.87
N SER A 188 -7.77 -1.72 2.69
CA SER A 188 -7.68 -0.87 1.49
C SER A 188 -8.99 -0.17 1.09
N LYS A 189 -10.13 -0.52 1.69
CA LYS A 189 -11.46 0.03 1.37
C LYS A 189 -12.13 0.73 2.54
N ASN A 190 -11.77 0.38 3.77
CA ASN A 190 -12.41 0.91 4.96
C ASN A 190 -11.54 2.02 5.55
N VAL A 191 -11.88 3.26 5.19
CA VAL A 191 -11.23 4.46 5.69
C VAL A 191 -12.05 5.04 6.84
N HIS A 192 -11.37 5.33 7.94
CA HIS A 192 -11.93 5.93 9.14
C HIS A 192 -11.42 7.35 9.31
N LEU A 193 -12.27 8.19 9.89
CA LEU A 193 -11.94 9.56 10.22
C LEU A 193 -12.47 9.93 11.60
N THR A 194 -11.68 10.66 12.36
CA THR A 194 -12.15 11.44 13.50
C THR A 194 -11.74 12.89 13.32
N VAL A 195 -12.63 13.82 13.69
CA VAL A 195 -12.36 15.24 13.60
C VAL A 195 -13.22 16.01 14.62
N HIS A 196 -12.66 17.07 15.16
CA HIS A 196 -13.37 18.04 15.96
C HIS A 196 -13.60 19.30 15.12
N LEU A 197 -14.86 19.75 15.07
CA LEU A 197 -15.31 20.92 14.35
C LEU A 197 -15.77 21.97 15.35
N LEU A 198 -15.07 23.09 15.43
CA LEU A 198 -15.55 24.24 16.19
C LEU A 198 -16.59 24.97 15.35
N ALA A 199 -17.84 24.92 15.76
CA ALA A 199 -18.97 25.47 15.04
C ALA A 199 -20.05 25.99 15.98
N PRO A 200 -19.81 27.15 16.65
CA PRO A 200 -20.77 27.70 17.55
C PRO A 200 -22.03 28.18 16.82
N GLN A 201 -23.18 28.03 17.46
CA GLN A 201 -24.47 28.53 16.98
C GLN A 201 -24.94 27.96 15.62
N VAL A 202 -24.59 26.73 15.29
CA VAL A 202 -25.08 26.02 14.09
C VAL A 202 -26.13 24.96 14.44
N ASP A 203 -26.98 24.61 13.46
CA ASP A 203 -27.77 23.40 13.55
C ASP A 203 -26.81 22.19 13.39
N ARG A 204 -26.53 21.53 14.52
CA ARG A 204 -25.59 20.39 14.58
C ARG A 204 -26.02 19.24 13.68
N ASN A 205 -27.35 19.01 13.54
CA ASN A 205 -27.85 17.94 12.69
C ASN A 205 -27.59 18.26 11.20
N GLN A 206 -27.85 19.50 10.79
CA GLN A 206 -27.58 19.93 9.43
C GLN A 206 -26.07 19.89 9.11
N LEU A 207 -25.23 20.43 9.98
CA LEU A 207 -23.78 20.39 9.82
C LEU A 207 -23.25 18.95 9.73
N TYR A 208 -23.79 18.03 10.55
CA TYR A 208 -23.44 16.62 10.50
C TYR A 208 -23.78 15.99 9.13
N GLN A 209 -24.95 16.28 8.59
CA GLN A 209 -25.37 15.74 7.28
C GLN A 209 -24.50 16.32 6.14
N ASP A 210 -24.24 17.61 6.15
CA ASP A 210 -23.41 18.28 5.15
C ASP A 210 -21.97 17.72 5.18
N ALA A 211 -21.40 17.53 6.37
CA ALA A 211 -20.09 16.93 6.55
C ALA A 211 -20.05 15.46 6.08
N MET A 212 -21.07 14.67 6.45
CA MET A 212 -21.19 13.28 6.00
C MET A 212 -21.23 13.18 4.48
N GLU A 213 -21.99 14.05 3.81
CA GLU A 213 -22.12 14.04 2.35
C GLU A 213 -20.75 14.30 1.69
N ILE A 214 -20.02 15.32 2.14
CA ILE A 214 -18.69 15.65 1.61
C ILE A 214 -17.71 14.51 1.88
N LEU A 215 -17.63 14.02 3.11
CA LEU A 215 -16.66 12.99 3.50
C LEU A 215 -16.91 11.67 2.77
N SER A 216 -18.16 11.25 2.61
CA SER A 216 -18.48 9.99 1.95
C SER A 216 -18.38 10.07 0.43
N HIS A 217 -18.95 11.11 -0.20
CA HIS A 217 -19.04 11.20 -1.65
C HIS A 217 -17.80 11.77 -2.33
N GLN A 218 -17.11 12.72 -1.70
CA GLN A 218 -15.94 13.35 -2.32
C GLN A 218 -14.62 12.70 -1.88
N HIS A 219 -14.56 12.21 -0.63
CA HIS A 219 -13.33 11.66 -0.06
C HIS A 219 -13.36 10.13 0.15
N GLY A 220 -14.52 9.48 -0.10
CA GLY A 220 -14.64 8.01 0.03
C GLY A 220 -14.45 7.48 1.44
N ILE A 221 -14.70 8.32 2.48
CA ILE A 221 -14.59 7.92 3.88
C ILE A 221 -15.81 7.12 4.28
N THR A 222 -15.59 5.90 4.77
CA THR A 222 -16.66 4.93 5.08
C THR A 222 -17.17 5.02 6.50
N GLU A 223 -16.28 5.38 7.43
CA GLU A 223 -16.60 5.47 8.86
C GLU A 223 -16.08 6.79 9.41
N MET A 224 -16.94 7.56 10.05
CA MET A 224 -16.56 8.87 10.57
C MET A 224 -17.14 9.15 11.95
N THR A 225 -16.35 9.82 12.78
CA THR A 225 -16.77 10.36 14.06
C THR A 225 -16.51 11.85 14.06
N LEU A 226 -17.59 12.63 14.12
CA LEU A 226 -17.54 14.08 14.13
C LEU A 226 -17.92 14.57 15.52
N GLN A 227 -17.04 15.34 16.16
CA GLN A 227 -17.34 16.06 17.38
C GLN A 227 -17.56 17.52 17.00
N ILE A 228 -18.77 18.02 17.26
CA ILE A 228 -19.14 19.42 17.00
C ILE A 228 -19.10 20.16 18.33
N GLU A 229 -18.29 21.20 18.42
CA GLU A 229 -17.98 21.97 19.62
C GLU A 229 -18.49 23.41 19.50
N ASP A 230 -18.97 23.96 20.60
CA ASP A 230 -19.38 25.35 20.67
C ASP A 230 -18.23 26.27 21.15
N ASP A 231 -17.32 25.72 21.99
CA ASP A 231 -16.12 26.38 22.47
C ASP A 231 -14.91 25.46 22.23
N GLU A 232 -13.75 26.03 21.99
CA GLU A 232 -12.52 25.25 21.99
C GLU A 232 -12.37 24.51 23.31
N CYS A 233 -12.59 23.19 23.30
CA CYS A 233 -12.23 22.37 24.44
C CYS A 233 -10.77 22.62 24.77
N ALA A 234 -10.49 23.07 26.01
CA ALA A 234 -9.13 23.28 26.46
C ALA A 234 -8.26 22.07 26.05
N PRO A 235 -7.09 22.29 25.47
CA PRO A 235 -6.28 21.20 24.93
C PRO A 235 -5.98 20.22 26.06
N HIS A 236 -6.68 19.09 26.06
CA HIS A 236 -6.35 18.01 26.95
C HIS A 236 -4.99 17.48 26.55
N LEU A 237 -3.94 18.05 27.21
CA LEU A 237 -2.63 17.44 27.49
C LEU A 237 -1.97 16.52 26.43
N HIS A 238 -2.14 16.80 25.14
CA HIS A 238 -1.21 16.31 24.14
C HIS A 238 -0.86 17.48 23.24
N SER A 239 0.15 18.24 23.71
CA SER A 239 0.88 19.18 22.88
C SER A 239 1.16 18.52 21.53
N GLU A 240 0.65 19.12 20.47
CA GLU A 240 1.30 18.99 19.17
C GLU A 240 2.74 19.40 19.42
N GLN A 241 3.65 18.42 19.49
CA GLN A 241 5.06 18.71 19.36
C GLN A 241 5.21 19.25 17.95
N SER A 242 5.16 20.58 17.87
CA SER A 242 5.73 21.28 16.73
C SER A 242 7.17 20.78 16.60
N VAL A 243 7.43 20.01 15.57
CA VAL A 243 8.79 19.77 15.09
C VAL A 243 9.22 21.11 14.50
N ASN A 244 9.63 22.03 15.38
CA ASN A 244 10.43 23.17 14.97
C ASN A 244 11.83 22.64 14.71
N ASP A 245 12.22 22.71 13.47
CA ASP A 245 13.58 22.63 13.01
C ASP A 245 14.41 23.73 13.65
N ASP A 246 14.99 23.46 14.79
CA ASP A 246 16.09 24.26 15.34
C ASP A 246 17.41 23.72 14.78
N HIS A 247 17.63 24.03 13.51
CA HIS A 247 18.97 24.17 12.96
C HIS A 247 19.50 25.56 13.33
N GLU A 248 19.91 25.76 14.54
CA GLU A 248 20.80 26.88 14.89
C GLU A 248 22.20 26.37 15.20
N SER A 249 23.03 26.62 14.24
CA SER A 249 24.45 26.94 14.25
C SER A 249 25.12 27.04 15.63
N HIS A 250 25.95 26.06 15.95
CA HIS A 250 27.08 26.26 16.90
C HIS A 250 28.20 26.99 16.19
N GLU A 251 28.15 28.30 16.22
CA GLU A 251 29.35 29.13 15.98
C GLU A 251 30.20 29.19 17.24
N HIS A 252 31.49 28.98 16.97
CA HIS A 252 32.62 29.11 17.87
C HIS A 252 32.60 30.40 18.67
N SER A 253 32.79 30.30 19.96
CA SER A 253 33.35 31.35 20.78
C SER A 253 34.51 30.80 21.63
N ASN A 254 35.71 30.86 21.05
CA ASN A 254 36.97 30.91 21.77
C ASN A 254 37.03 32.25 22.50
N SER A 255 37.07 32.27 23.79
CA SER A 255 37.65 33.37 24.54
C SER A 255 38.55 32.87 25.66
N VAL A 256 39.78 33.07 25.39
CA VAL A 256 40.94 33.15 26.28
C VAL A 256 40.62 33.88 27.57
N LYS A 257 40.90 33.28 28.73
CA LYS A 257 41.31 34.03 29.94
C LYS A 257 42.54 33.38 30.52
N GLN A 258 43.63 34.12 30.34
CA GLN A 258 44.85 34.07 31.15
C GLN A 258 44.62 34.64 32.53
N HIS A 259 45.49 34.20 33.44
CA HIS A 259 46.04 34.79 34.68
C HIS A 259 45.35 34.52 36.00
N GLN A 260 46.15 33.99 36.78
CA GLN A 260 46.93 34.36 38.01
C GLN A 260 46.37 33.70 39.30
N HIS A 261 47.05 32.81 39.80
CA HIS A 261 48.01 32.72 40.91
C HIS A 261 48.35 31.27 41.21
#